data_6e9feee4fb29859fe9817ccbeeab0472
#
_entry.id   6e9feee4fb29859fe9817ccbeeab0472
#
_cell.length_a   1.000
_cell.length_b   1.000
_cell.length_c   1.000
_cell.angle_alpha   90.00
_cell.angle_beta   90.00
_cell.angle_gamma   90.00
#
_symmetry.space_group_name_H-M   'P 1'
#
loop_
_entity.id
_entity.type
_entity.pdbx_description
1 polymer ?
#
loop_
_entity_poly.entity_id
_entity_poly.type
_entity_poly.pdbx_seq_one_letter_code
_entity_poly.pdbx_strand_id
1 'polypeptide(L)'
;MKADSPRLLVYSSLFPSGAQPGAGLFIRERLFRVGRQLPIVVVSPKPWFPGQSLIRRFRPGYRPMPARREIQEGVEVHYPRFFALPGMLRQWDGFFMALGSWRAVWRLKREFGVNLIDAHFAYPDGYAAGLLGRWLDLPVTLTLRGTELPHSRNPRLRPLLVKALRGTRRVFAVSDSLRQLALRLGAAPGDSRVVGNGVDAEKFQPRARGAARRRLGLPEHAQVLISVGALVERKGFHRVLEILPRLARRYPDLHYLIVGGASPEGDREAELRAQAAALGVAERVHFLGVLPPEELAWPLSAADVFVLATGNEGWANVFLEAMACGLPVVTTDVGGNREVVNRDELGMVVPFGDAGALAHALERALAKTWDKTAIRAHAQANSWDRRVEHLVNEFQAVHREAAASEVPTGRRRTAP
;
A
#
# COMPACT_ATOMS: atom_id res chain seq x y z
N MET A 1 8.82 26.51 23.86
CA MET A 1 9.37 25.18 24.00
C MET A 1 8.59 24.19 23.14
N LYS A 2 8.90 24.03 21.84
CA LYS A 2 8.50 22.93 20.93
C LYS A 2 9.35 22.95 19.65
N ALA A 3 10.58 23.49 19.71
CA ALA A 3 11.49 23.54 18.56
C ALA A 3 12.20 22.19 18.29
N ASP A 4 11.99 21.17 19.12
CA ASP A 4 12.76 19.94 19.16
C ASP A 4 12.00 18.69 18.68
N SER A 5 10.87 18.84 18.00
CA SER A 5 10.12 17.72 17.45
C SER A 5 10.03 17.81 15.91
N PRO A 6 10.06 16.67 15.21
CA PRO A 6 9.91 16.65 13.75
C PRO A 6 8.53 17.21 13.34
N ARG A 7 8.54 18.08 12.33
CA ARG A 7 7.37 18.61 11.63
C ARG A 7 7.40 18.05 10.21
N LEU A 8 6.59 17.04 9.97
CA LEU A 8 6.69 16.19 8.78
C LEU A 8 5.99 16.80 7.58
N LEU A 9 6.67 16.81 6.45
CA LEU A 9 6.05 16.93 5.15
C LEU A 9 5.92 15.54 4.55
N VAL A 10 4.72 14.99 4.49
CA VAL A 10 4.42 13.75 3.77
C VAL A 10 4.39 14.02 2.27
N TYR A 11 5.24 13.34 1.51
CA TYR A 11 5.38 13.56 0.07
C TYR A 11 5.00 12.30 -0.71
N SER A 12 3.85 12.32 -1.38
CA SER A 12 3.38 11.19 -2.18
C SER A 12 2.44 11.62 -3.30
N SER A 13 2.71 11.22 -4.52
CA SER A 13 1.81 11.42 -5.67
C SER A 13 0.53 10.59 -5.57
N LEU A 14 0.59 9.46 -4.85
CA LEU A 14 -0.54 8.59 -4.55
C LEU A 14 -1.09 8.93 -3.15
N PHE A 15 -2.09 9.80 -3.11
CA PHE A 15 -2.78 10.20 -1.88
C PHE A 15 -4.24 10.52 -2.19
N PRO A 16 -5.19 10.21 -1.27
CA PRO A 16 -6.61 10.49 -1.47
C PRO A 16 -6.89 11.96 -1.74
N SER A 17 -7.91 12.21 -2.54
CA SER A 17 -8.40 13.56 -2.84
C SER A 17 -9.90 13.51 -3.11
N GLY A 18 -10.59 14.66 -3.10
CA GLY A 18 -11.99 14.74 -3.49
C GLY A 18 -12.28 14.20 -4.89
N ALA A 19 -11.29 14.26 -5.80
CA ALA A 19 -11.39 13.69 -7.14
C ALA A 19 -11.09 12.19 -7.22
N GLN A 20 -10.36 11.63 -6.26
CA GLN A 20 -9.96 10.22 -6.19
C GLN A 20 -9.88 9.77 -4.71
N PRO A 21 -11.01 9.55 -4.05
CA PRO A 21 -11.04 9.28 -2.60
C PRO A 21 -10.39 7.95 -2.19
N GLY A 22 -10.36 6.96 -3.10
CA GLY A 22 -9.74 5.65 -2.85
C GLY A 22 -8.23 5.57 -3.10
N ALA A 23 -7.61 6.62 -3.67
CA ALA A 23 -6.20 6.58 -4.07
C ALA A 23 -5.26 6.68 -2.86
N GLY A 24 -4.50 5.62 -2.55
CA GLY A 24 -3.47 5.66 -1.51
C GLY A 24 -4.00 5.73 -0.08
N LEU A 25 -5.18 5.20 0.20
CA LEU A 25 -5.78 5.14 1.54
C LEU A 25 -4.82 4.60 2.60
N PHE A 26 -4.01 3.60 2.28
CA PHE A 26 -3.04 3.01 3.20
C PHE A 26 -1.92 3.99 3.63
N ILE A 27 -1.61 5.01 2.80
CA ILE A 27 -0.68 6.08 3.16
C ILE A 27 -1.38 7.03 4.13
N ARG A 28 -2.60 7.46 3.82
CA ARG A 28 -3.41 8.31 4.70
C ARG A 28 -3.61 7.66 6.06
N GLU A 29 -4.06 6.41 6.10
CA GLU A 29 -4.29 5.64 7.33
C GLU A 29 -3.04 5.60 8.23
N ARG A 30 -1.88 5.38 7.64
CA ARG A 30 -0.59 5.38 8.35
C ARG A 30 -0.23 6.78 8.85
N LEU A 31 -0.22 7.76 7.97
CA LEU A 31 0.33 9.07 8.27
C LEU A 31 -0.61 9.95 9.11
N PHE A 32 -1.93 9.79 8.99
CA PHE A 32 -2.86 10.51 9.86
C PHE A 32 -2.79 10.02 11.31
N ARG A 33 -2.47 8.73 11.52
CA ARG A 33 -2.16 8.24 12.87
C ARG A 33 -0.83 8.79 13.41
N VAL A 34 0.19 8.91 12.56
CA VAL A 34 1.42 9.65 12.92
C VAL A 34 1.06 11.11 13.25
N GLY A 35 0.15 11.73 12.49
CA GLY A 35 -0.34 13.09 12.69
C GLY A 35 -1.02 13.36 14.04
N ARG A 36 -1.46 12.32 14.75
CA ARG A 36 -1.97 12.44 16.12
C ARG A 36 -0.85 12.69 17.14
N GLN A 37 0.39 12.36 16.80
CA GLN A 37 1.56 12.47 17.69
C GLN A 37 2.57 13.53 17.20
N LEU A 38 2.69 13.74 15.88
CA LEU A 38 3.61 14.69 15.27
C LEU A 38 2.86 15.63 14.32
N PRO A 39 3.22 16.92 14.24
CA PRO A 39 2.65 17.82 13.23
C PRO A 39 2.96 17.34 11.82
N ILE A 40 1.95 17.15 10.98
CA ILE A 40 2.10 16.75 9.60
C ILE A 40 1.38 17.68 8.63
N VAL A 41 1.92 17.82 7.44
CA VAL A 41 1.30 18.42 6.26
C VAL A 41 1.58 17.52 5.06
N VAL A 42 0.65 17.44 4.12
CA VAL A 42 0.78 16.54 2.95
C VAL A 42 1.00 17.35 1.67
N VAL A 43 1.95 16.92 0.86
CA VAL A 43 2.13 17.37 -0.52
C VAL A 43 1.97 16.17 -1.45
N SER A 44 0.91 16.20 -2.27
CA SER A 44 0.58 15.14 -3.24
C SER A 44 0.60 15.68 -4.68
N PRO A 45 1.77 15.70 -5.34
CA PRO A 45 1.91 16.26 -6.68
C PRO A 45 1.05 15.52 -7.70
N LYS A 46 0.38 16.28 -8.59
CA LYS A 46 -0.49 15.71 -9.63
C LYS A 46 0.09 15.96 -11.02
N PRO A 47 0.19 14.91 -11.86
CA PRO A 47 0.72 15.03 -13.22
C PRO A 47 -0.21 15.89 -14.09
N TRP A 48 0.37 16.81 -14.83
CA TRP A 48 -0.35 17.71 -15.70
C TRP A 48 0.45 17.97 -16.99
N PHE A 49 -0.25 18.26 -18.09
CA PHE A 49 0.34 18.75 -19.34
C PHE A 49 -0.64 19.70 -20.07
N PRO A 50 -0.13 20.62 -20.94
CA PRO A 50 -0.99 21.48 -21.76
C PRO A 50 -1.96 20.66 -22.63
N GLY A 51 -3.23 21.07 -22.68
CA GLY A 51 -4.26 20.35 -23.43
C GLY A 51 -4.98 19.22 -22.68
N GLN A 52 -4.54 18.84 -21.47
CA GLN A 52 -5.20 17.80 -20.67
C GLN A 52 -6.70 18.10 -20.40
N SER A 53 -7.06 19.38 -20.26
CA SER A 53 -8.45 19.80 -20.07
C SER A 53 -9.33 19.48 -21.30
N LEU A 54 -8.75 19.55 -22.50
CA LEU A 54 -9.45 19.19 -23.72
C LEU A 54 -9.75 17.69 -23.77
N ILE A 55 -8.79 16.85 -23.38
CA ILE A 55 -9.01 15.40 -23.31
C ILE A 55 -10.13 15.06 -22.32
N ARG A 56 -10.19 15.75 -21.17
CA ARG A 56 -11.27 15.54 -20.17
C ARG A 56 -12.65 15.91 -20.68
N ARG A 57 -12.77 16.77 -21.69
CA ARG A 57 -14.06 17.08 -22.32
C ARG A 57 -14.66 15.84 -23.02
N PHE A 58 -13.79 14.96 -23.55
CA PHE A 58 -14.20 13.72 -24.23
C PHE A 58 -14.08 12.47 -23.33
N ARG A 59 -13.24 12.54 -22.29
CA ARG A 59 -13.03 11.47 -21.30
C ARG A 59 -13.02 12.08 -19.89
N PRO A 60 -14.17 12.31 -19.26
CA PRO A 60 -14.28 13.01 -17.96
C PRO A 60 -13.42 12.39 -16.84
N GLY A 61 -13.25 11.05 -16.82
CA GLY A 61 -12.41 10.32 -15.87
C GLY A 61 -10.90 10.40 -16.13
N TYR A 62 -10.45 11.05 -17.22
CA TYR A 62 -9.02 11.10 -17.53
C TYR A 62 -8.26 12.03 -16.58
N ARG A 63 -7.38 11.45 -15.74
CA ARG A 63 -6.54 12.17 -14.77
C ARG A 63 -7.33 13.25 -14.02
N PRO A 64 -8.33 12.90 -13.21
CA PRO A 64 -9.12 13.87 -12.50
C PRO A 64 -8.23 14.73 -11.60
N MET A 65 -8.52 16.03 -11.55
CA MET A 65 -7.68 17.01 -10.85
C MET A 65 -8.41 17.50 -9.61
N PRO A 66 -7.83 17.32 -8.42
CA PRO A 66 -8.38 17.88 -7.19
C PRO A 66 -8.22 19.41 -7.14
N ALA A 67 -8.85 20.02 -6.15
CA ALA A 67 -8.53 21.38 -5.72
C ALA A 67 -7.03 21.50 -5.36
N ARG A 68 -6.48 22.72 -5.38
CA ARG A 68 -5.05 22.93 -5.08
C ARG A 68 -4.70 22.63 -3.63
N ARG A 69 -5.68 22.72 -2.75
CA ARG A 69 -5.58 22.47 -1.31
C ARG A 69 -6.90 21.91 -0.81
N GLU A 70 -6.81 20.93 0.05
CA GLU A 70 -7.94 20.34 0.78
C GLU A 70 -7.55 20.23 2.27
N ILE A 71 -8.55 20.15 3.13
CA ILE A 71 -8.36 19.78 4.54
C ILE A 71 -9.05 18.42 4.73
N GLN A 72 -8.30 17.43 5.16
CA GLN A 72 -8.78 16.07 5.41
C GLN A 72 -8.52 15.71 6.88
N GLU A 73 -9.56 15.48 7.65
CA GLU A 73 -9.46 15.18 9.10
C GLU A 73 -8.55 16.16 9.87
N GLY A 74 -8.59 17.46 9.51
CA GLY A 74 -7.76 18.49 10.13
C GLY A 74 -6.34 18.63 9.55
N VAL A 75 -5.92 17.76 8.65
CA VAL A 75 -4.61 17.82 7.99
C VAL A 75 -4.70 18.54 6.66
N GLU A 76 -3.81 19.51 6.43
CA GLU A 76 -3.69 20.17 5.13
C GLU A 76 -3.04 19.25 4.09
N VAL A 77 -3.68 19.16 2.93
CA VAL A 77 -3.19 18.42 1.76
C VAL A 77 -3.06 19.38 0.57
N HIS A 78 -1.84 19.50 0.05
CA HIS A 78 -1.52 20.35 -1.10
C HIS A 78 -1.32 19.51 -2.35
N TYR A 79 -1.90 19.94 -3.48
CA TYR A 79 -1.80 19.25 -4.77
C TYR A 79 -1.10 20.14 -5.82
N PRO A 80 0.22 20.35 -5.72
CA PRO A 80 0.96 21.04 -6.79
C PRO A 80 0.90 20.24 -8.07
N ARG A 81 0.95 20.94 -9.22
CA ARG A 81 1.00 20.28 -10.53
C ARG A 81 2.44 20.20 -11.02
N PHE A 82 2.77 19.11 -11.68
CA PHE A 82 4.03 18.95 -12.36
C PHE A 82 3.82 18.48 -13.80
N PHE A 83 4.77 18.83 -14.68
CA PHE A 83 4.70 18.43 -16.08
C PHE A 83 4.97 16.94 -16.23
N ALA A 84 4.05 16.20 -16.87
CA ALA A 84 4.20 14.77 -17.13
C ALA A 84 3.40 14.34 -18.35
N LEU A 85 4.10 13.94 -19.42
CA LEU A 85 3.46 13.42 -20.63
C LEU A 85 3.08 11.94 -20.45
N PRO A 86 1.87 11.56 -20.84
CA PRO A 86 1.39 10.19 -20.73
C PRO A 86 2.27 9.21 -21.53
N GLY A 87 2.84 8.20 -20.85
CA GLY A 87 3.63 7.15 -21.49
C GLY A 87 5.03 7.57 -21.98
N MET A 88 5.36 8.86 -21.94
CA MET A 88 6.62 9.41 -22.45
C MET A 88 7.45 10.05 -21.34
N LEU A 89 8.78 10.07 -21.54
CA LEU A 89 9.73 10.81 -20.67
C LEU A 89 9.64 10.45 -19.17
N ARG A 90 9.17 9.25 -18.82
CA ARG A 90 8.99 8.81 -17.43
C ARG A 90 10.23 8.98 -16.55
N GLN A 91 11.44 8.93 -17.14
CA GLN A 91 12.70 9.17 -16.44
C GLN A 91 12.87 10.62 -15.96
N TRP A 92 12.07 11.57 -16.45
CA TRP A 92 12.08 12.97 -16.06
C TRP A 92 10.98 13.35 -15.07
N ASP A 93 10.01 12.44 -14.84
CA ASP A 93 8.87 12.72 -13.97
C ASP A 93 9.29 13.16 -12.57
N GLY A 94 10.31 12.52 -11.98
CA GLY A 94 10.81 12.90 -10.66
C GLY A 94 11.44 14.30 -10.61
N PHE A 95 12.15 14.72 -11.66
CA PHE A 95 12.70 16.07 -11.75
C PHE A 95 11.59 17.13 -11.89
N PHE A 96 10.65 16.92 -12.82
CA PHE A 96 9.54 17.86 -12.99
C PHE A 96 8.61 17.88 -11.77
N MET A 97 8.47 16.76 -11.07
CA MET A 97 7.72 16.68 -9.82
C MET A 97 8.37 17.52 -8.73
N ALA A 98 9.69 17.46 -8.57
CA ALA A 98 10.43 18.31 -7.64
C ALA A 98 10.26 19.79 -8.00
N LEU A 99 10.45 20.14 -9.26
CA LEU A 99 10.33 21.53 -9.74
C LEU A 99 8.91 22.08 -9.53
N GLY A 100 7.87 21.28 -9.89
CA GLY A 100 6.46 21.67 -9.71
C GLY A 100 6.05 21.81 -8.25
N SER A 101 6.72 21.09 -7.34
CA SER A 101 6.42 21.11 -5.90
C SER A 101 7.27 22.13 -5.12
N TRP A 102 8.39 22.59 -5.67
CA TRP A 102 9.37 23.40 -4.95
C TRP A 102 8.78 24.60 -4.22
N ARG A 103 7.96 25.41 -4.89
CA ARG A 103 7.32 26.60 -4.28
C ARG A 103 6.40 26.24 -3.11
N ALA A 104 5.66 25.13 -3.24
CA ALA A 104 4.76 24.67 -2.18
C ALA A 104 5.55 24.20 -0.96
N VAL A 105 6.60 23.39 -1.17
CA VAL A 105 7.44 22.86 -0.08
C VAL A 105 8.24 23.99 0.60
N TRP A 106 8.79 24.94 -0.19
CA TRP A 106 9.48 26.12 0.34
C TRP A 106 8.55 26.97 1.25
N ARG A 107 7.30 27.20 0.80
CA ARG A 107 6.32 27.93 1.61
C ARG A 107 6.02 27.18 2.92
N LEU A 108 5.78 25.88 2.84
CA LEU A 108 5.50 25.03 3.99
C LEU A 108 6.69 24.94 4.96
N LYS A 109 7.92 24.96 4.47
CA LYS A 109 9.11 25.10 5.31
C LYS A 109 9.05 26.38 6.14
N ARG A 110 8.63 27.50 5.56
CA ARG A 110 8.55 28.80 6.25
C ARG A 110 7.32 28.96 7.14
N GLU A 111 6.14 28.56 6.67
CA GLU A 111 4.85 28.83 7.34
C GLU A 111 4.49 27.72 8.34
N PHE A 112 4.66 26.46 7.97
CA PHE A 112 4.38 25.31 8.82
C PHE A 112 5.61 24.90 9.67
N GLY A 113 6.81 25.30 9.27
CA GLY A 113 8.06 24.94 9.92
C GLY A 113 8.50 23.51 9.61
N VAL A 114 8.24 23.01 8.39
CA VAL A 114 8.69 21.68 7.95
C VAL A 114 10.19 21.54 8.15
N ASN A 115 10.61 20.46 8.83
CA ASN A 115 12.00 20.14 9.11
C ASN A 115 12.39 18.68 8.75
N LEU A 116 11.45 17.89 8.20
CA LEU A 116 11.67 16.52 7.70
C LEU A 116 10.69 16.20 6.58
N ILE A 117 11.18 15.62 5.47
CA ILE A 117 10.34 15.09 4.38
C ILE A 117 10.24 13.57 4.54
N ASP A 118 9.01 13.02 4.60
CA ASP A 118 8.74 11.58 4.52
C ASP A 118 8.13 11.25 3.15
N ALA A 119 8.92 10.67 2.27
CA ALA A 119 8.53 10.32 0.90
C ALA A 119 8.04 8.87 0.82
N HIS A 120 7.09 8.62 -0.08
CA HIS A 120 6.58 7.28 -0.36
C HIS A 120 6.82 6.92 -1.82
N PHE A 121 7.27 5.67 -2.08
CA PHE A 121 7.79 5.17 -3.36
C PHE A 121 9.13 5.78 -3.77
N ALA A 122 10.08 4.94 -4.20
CA ALA A 122 11.40 5.41 -4.53
C ALA A 122 11.42 6.30 -5.79
N TYR A 123 10.57 5.98 -6.78
CA TYR A 123 10.45 6.77 -8.00
C TYR A 123 9.00 6.87 -8.48
N PRO A 124 8.51 8.06 -8.87
CA PRO A 124 9.23 9.34 -8.97
C PRO A 124 9.38 10.10 -7.64
N ASP A 125 8.59 9.80 -6.63
CA ASP A 125 8.39 10.58 -5.40
C ASP A 125 9.66 10.73 -4.56
N GLY A 126 10.33 9.63 -4.21
CA GLY A 126 11.56 9.63 -3.40
C GLY A 126 12.71 10.35 -4.09
N TYR A 127 12.83 10.20 -5.42
CA TYR A 127 13.80 10.96 -6.20
C TYR A 127 13.51 12.47 -6.15
N ALA A 128 12.24 12.86 -6.31
CA ALA A 128 11.81 14.26 -6.22
C ALA A 128 12.04 14.81 -4.81
N ALA A 129 11.69 14.06 -3.77
CA ALA A 129 11.93 14.43 -2.38
C ALA A 129 13.44 14.61 -2.08
N GLY A 130 14.29 13.75 -2.61
CA GLY A 130 15.74 13.88 -2.49
C GLY A 130 16.31 15.14 -3.18
N LEU A 131 15.70 15.59 -4.28
CA LEU A 131 16.01 16.88 -4.90
C LEU A 131 15.57 18.05 -4.01
N LEU A 132 14.32 18.01 -3.55
CA LEU A 132 13.76 19.04 -2.66
C LEU A 132 14.53 19.14 -1.34
N GLY A 133 14.91 17.99 -0.76
CA GLY A 133 15.73 17.95 0.45
C GLY A 133 17.06 18.68 0.27
N ARG A 134 17.76 18.45 -0.85
CA ARG A 134 19.01 19.15 -1.16
C ARG A 134 18.81 20.64 -1.44
N TRP A 135 17.75 21.03 -2.18
CA TRP A 135 17.51 22.44 -2.52
C TRP A 135 17.05 23.27 -1.32
N LEU A 136 16.43 22.62 -0.34
CA LEU A 136 15.83 23.30 0.80
C LEU A 136 16.50 22.95 2.13
N ASP A 137 17.57 22.19 2.10
CA ASP A 137 18.28 21.72 3.28
C ASP A 137 17.31 21.07 4.29
N LEU A 138 16.71 19.95 3.86
CA LEU A 138 15.77 19.16 4.66
C LEU A 138 16.19 17.68 4.63
N PRO A 139 16.28 17.00 5.76
CA PRO A 139 16.46 15.55 5.79
C PRO A 139 15.26 14.86 5.15
N VAL A 140 15.54 13.71 4.51
CA VAL A 140 14.51 12.93 3.81
C VAL A 140 14.50 11.50 4.33
N THR A 141 13.32 10.99 4.63
CA THR A 141 13.05 9.55 4.79
C THR A 141 12.29 9.04 3.59
N LEU A 142 12.41 7.75 3.30
CA LEU A 142 11.79 7.11 2.15
C LEU A 142 11.13 5.79 2.53
N THR A 143 9.84 5.65 2.24
CA THR A 143 9.10 4.39 2.42
C THR A 143 8.91 3.66 1.08
N LEU A 144 9.46 2.45 0.95
CA LEU A 144 9.29 1.54 -0.19
C LEU A 144 8.01 0.74 -0.02
N ARG A 145 7.23 0.60 -1.12
CA ARG A 145 5.89 0.02 -1.05
C ARG A 145 5.58 -1.06 -2.09
N GLY A 146 6.55 -1.40 -2.98
CA GLY A 146 6.45 -2.51 -3.93
C GLY A 146 6.64 -2.13 -5.41
N THR A 147 6.46 -0.87 -5.80
CA THR A 147 6.74 -0.41 -7.17
C THR A 147 8.23 -0.46 -7.52
N GLU A 148 9.08 -0.57 -6.53
CA GLU A 148 10.53 -0.61 -6.65
C GLU A 148 11.00 -1.86 -7.41
N LEU A 149 10.34 -3.00 -7.24
CA LEU A 149 10.74 -4.24 -7.89
C LEU A 149 10.65 -4.15 -9.43
N PRO A 150 9.50 -3.81 -10.05
CA PRO A 150 9.44 -3.62 -11.50
C PRO A 150 10.32 -2.45 -11.97
N HIS A 151 10.44 -1.35 -11.22
CA HIS A 151 11.30 -0.23 -11.59
C HIS A 151 12.78 -0.60 -11.56
N SER A 152 13.23 -1.46 -10.66
CA SER A 152 14.62 -1.91 -10.57
C SER A 152 15.07 -2.74 -11.78
N ARG A 153 14.13 -3.37 -12.48
CA ARG A 153 14.37 -4.12 -13.72
C ARG A 153 14.42 -3.24 -14.96
N ASN A 154 13.92 -2.00 -14.85
CA ASN A 154 13.93 -1.05 -15.96
C ASN A 154 15.27 -0.30 -15.99
N PRO A 155 16.08 -0.41 -17.08
CA PRO A 155 17.42 0.18 -17.15
C PRO A 155 17.43 1.71 -17.06
N ARG A 156 16.34 2.39 -17.47
CA ARG A 156 16.21 3.84 -17.38
C ARG A 156 15.81 4.34 -15.99
N LEU A 157 15.06 3.54 -15.23
CA LEU A 157 14.55 3.91 -13.91
C LEU A 157 15.47 3.46 -12.77
N ARG A 158 16.16 2.33 -12.93
CA ARG A 158 17.05 1.79 -11.89
C ARG A 158 18.09 2.79 -11.36
N PRO A 159 18.81 3.58 -12.18
CA PRO A 159 19.76 4.59 -11.68
C PRO A 159 19.07 5.67 -10.84
N LEU A 160 17.81 5.99 -11.13
CA LEU A 160 17.03 6.98 -10.39
C LEU A 160 16.57 6.46 -9.04
N LEU A 161 16.23 5.15 -8.95
CA LEU A 161 15.99 4.48 -7.68
C LEU A 161 17.25 4.52 -6.78
N VAL A 162 18.40 4.19 -7.33
CA VAL A 162 19.68 4.25 -6.59
C VAL A 162 19.96 5.66 -6.07
N LYS A 163 19.71 6.69 -6.89
CA LYS A 163 19.86 8.08 -6.46
C LYS A 163 18.87 8.46 -5.35
N ALA A 164 17.63 8.00 -5.44
CA ALA A 164 16.63 8.21 -4.39
C ALA A 164 17.08 7.59 -3.06
N LEU A 165 17.48 6.31 -3.08
CA LEU A 165 17.93 5.59 -1.88
C LEU A 165 19.16 6.24 -1.22
N ARG A 166 20.16 6.65 -2.02
CA ARG A 166 21.38 7.30 -1.53
C ARG A 166 21.13 8.74 -1.02
N GLY A 167 20.05 9.36 -1.46
CA GLY A 167 19.69 10.72 -1.07
C GLY A 167 18.85 10.81 0.20
N THR A 168 18.64 9.69 0.91
CA THR A 168 17.78 9.63 2.11
C THR A 168 18.58 9.28 3.36
N ARG A 169 18.15 9.83 4.50
CA ARG A 169 18.73 9.54 5.84
C ARG A 169 18.24 8.21 6.38
N ARG A 170 17.00 7.80 6.03
CA ARG A 170 16.41 6.54 6.50
C ARG A 170 15.53 5.95 5.42
N VAL A 171 15.63 4.65 5.19
CA VAL A 171 14.77 3.90 4.28
C VAL A 171 13.88 2.97 5.09
N PHE A 172 12.57 3.13 4.93
CA PHE A 172 11.58 2.20 5.46
C PHE A 172 11.12 1.28 4.33
N ALA A 173 11.07 0.00 4.58
CA ALA A 173 10.49 -0.98 3.67
C ALA A 173 9.27 -1.61 4.33
N VAL A 174 8.18 -1.80 3.59
CA VAL A 174 6.98 -2.45 4.15
C VAL A 174 7.19 -3.96 4.34
N SER A 175 8.24 -4.54 3.77
CA SER A 175 8.61 -5.95 3.90
C SER A 175 10.13 -6.11 3.88
N ASP A 176 10.64 -7.22 4.43
CA ASP A 176 12.08 -7.50 4.35
C ASP A 176 12.53 -7.79 2.91
N SER A 177 11.67 -8.38 2.09
CA SER A 177 11.94 -8.57 0.66
C SER A 177 12.25 -7.26 -0.06
N LEU A 178 11.53 -6.17 0.25
CA LEU A 178 11.81 -4.82 -0.26
C LEU A 178 13.04 -4.19 0.38
N ARG A 179 13.28 -4.43 1.66
CA ARG A 179 14.51 -4.00 2.33
C ARG A 179 15.74 -4.65 1.67
N GLN A 180 15.71 -5.96 1.42
CA GLN A 180 16.77 -6.66 0.71
C GLN A 180 16.98 -6.11 -0.71
N LEU A 181 15.90 -5.76 -1.42
CA LEU A 181 16.00 -5.08 -2.70
C LEU A 181 16.71 -3.72 -2.57
N ALA A 182 16.35 -2.92 -1.58
CA ALA A 182 16.99 -1.63 -1.33
C ALA A 182 18.48 -1.77 -1.04
N LEU A 183 18.88 -2.75 -0.21
CA LEU A 183 20.29 -3.05 0.09
C LEU A 183 21.06 -3.42 -1.19
N ARG A 184 20.50 -4.28 -2.05
CA ARG A 184 21.10 -4.62 -3.36
C ARG A 184 21.22 -3.41 -4.30
N LEU A 185 20.37 -2.39 -4.14
CA LEU A 185 20.41 -1.14 -4.88
C LEU A 185 21.31 -0.08 -4.22
N GLY A 186 21.96 -0.39 -3.11
CA GLY A 186 22.95 0.45 -2.45
C GLY A 186 22.41 1.32 -1.31
N ALA A 187 21.27 0.98 -0.71
CA ALA A 187 20.86 1.55 0.58
C ALA A 187 21.77 1.04 1.69
N ALA A 188 22.04 1.90 2.68
CA ALA A 188 22.88 1.54 3.83
C ALA A 188 22.11 0.57 4.77
N PRO A 189 22.73 -0.55 5.21
CA PRO A 189 22.06 -1.49 6.12
C PRO A 189 21.65 -0.86 7.45
N GLY A 190 22.52 0.01 8.01
CA GLY A 190 22.29 0.71 9.27
C GLY A 190 21.12 1.69 9.22
N ASP A 191 20.76 2.18 8.02
CA ASP A 191 19.69 3.15 7.80
C ASP A 191 18.42 2.54 7.19
N SER A 192 18.35 1.22 7.06
CA SER A 192 17.22 0.52 6.46
C SER A 192 16.43 -0.27 7.52
N ARG A 193 15.12 0.02 7.63
CA ARG A 193 14.20 -0.59 8.60
C ARG A 193 13.03 -1.28 7.90
N VAL A 194 12.56 -2.38 8.46
CA VAL A 194 11.28 -2.98 8.05
C VAL A 194 10.17 -2.43 8.93
N VAL A 195 9.22 -1.73 8.32
CA VAL A 195 8.02 -1.22 8.99
C VAL A 195 6.82 -1.52 8.12
N GLY A 196 6.24 -2.71 8.31
CA GLY A 196 5.05 -3.17 7.59
C GLY A 196 3.86 -2.23 7.81
N ASN A 197 2.86 -2.35 6.94
CA ASN A 197 1.59 -1.70 7.21
C ASN A 197 0.86 -2.39 8.37
N GLY A 198 0.03 -1.64 9.07
CA GLY A 198 -0.83 -2.15 10.13
C GLY A 198 -2.24 -2.45 9.64
N VAL A 199 -3.05 -2.98 10.53
CA VAL A 199 -4.50 -3.13 10.36
C VAL A 199 -5.23 -2.34 11.44
N ASP A 200 -6.39 -1.83 11.09
CA ASP A 200 -7.35 -1.26 12.03
C ASP A 200 -8.21 -2.40 12.61
N ALA A 201 -7.80 -2.92 13.77
CA ALA A 201 -8.49 -4.05 14.41
C ALA A 201 -9.87 -3.69 15.01
N GLU A 202 -10.19 -2.39 15.14
CA GLU A 202 -11.54 -1.96 15.53
C GLU A 202 -12.48 -1.95 14.33
N LYS A 203 -12.01 -1.50 13.17
CA LYS A 203 -12.75 -1.49 11.91
C LYS A 203 -13.01 -2.91 11.40
N PHE A 204 -11.98 -3.77 11.42
CA PHE A 204 -12.04 -5.16 10.95
C PHE A 204 -12.32 -6.13 12.09
N GLN A 205 -13.46 -5.98 12.74
CA GLN A 205 -13.95 -6.96 13.73
C GLN A 205 -14.87 -7.99 13.08
N PRO A 206 -14.82 -9.27 13.51
CA PRO A 206 -15.71 -10.28 13.00
C PRO A 206 -17.16 -9.96 13.33
N ARG A 207 -18.02 -10.13 12.34
CA ARG A 207 -19.49 -10.10 12.47
C ARG A 207 -20.01 -11.51 12.70
N ALA A 208 -21.23 -11.63 13.22
CA ALA A 208 -21.87 -12.94 13.36
C ALA A 208 -22.00 -13.61 11.97
N ARG A 209 -21.36 -14.78 11.79
CA ARG A 209 -21.26 -15.49 10.49
C ARG A 209 -22.62 -15.69 9.83
N GLY A 210 -23.63 -16.19 10.57
CA GLY A 210 -24.96 -16.39 10.04
C GLY A 210 -25.63 -15.10 9.56
N ALA A 211 -25.47 -13.99 10.28
CA ALA A 211 -25.97 -12.69 9.85
C ALA A 211 -25.25 -12.19 8.57
N ALA A 212 -23.93 -12.38 8.50
CA ALA A 212 -23.14 -12.01 7.32
C ALA A 212 -23.54 -12.83 6.08
N ARG A 213 -23.78 -14.13 6.24
CA ARG A 213 -24.23 -15.01 5.16
C ARG A 213 -25.64 -14.67 4.69
N ARG A 214 -26.59 -14.47 5.60
CA ARG A 214 -27.95 -14.02 5.24
C ARG A 214 -27.94 -12.70 4.48
N ARG A 215 -27.11 -11.75 4.88
CA ARG A 215 -26.96 -10.46 4.18
C ARG A 215 -26.51 -10.63 2.72
N LEU A 216 -25.71 -11.66 2.44
CA LEU A 216 -25.17 -11.96 1.11
C LEU A 216 -25.95 -13.03 0.35
N GLY A 217 -27.06 -13.52 0.89
CA GLY A 217 -27.85 -14.58 0.25
C GLY A 217 -27.14 -15.93 0.18
N LEU A 218 -26.18 -16.20 1.09
CA LEU A 218 -25.40 -17.43 1.10
C LEU A 218 -26.02 -18.46 2.07
N PRO A 219 -26.00 -19.76 1.70
CA PRO A 219 -26.42 -20.84 2.61
C PRO A 219 -25.54 -20.87 3.87
N GLU A 220 -26.15 -21.24 5.01
CA GLU A 220 -25.42 -21.28 6.29
C GLU A 220 -24.29 -22.32 6.30
N HIS A 221 -24.47 -23.45 5.61
CA HIS A 221 -23.52 -24.56 5.54
C HIS A 221 -22.53 -24.46 4.38
N ALA A 222 -22.67 -23.47 3.48
CA ALA A 222 -21.80 -23.31 2.33
C ALA A 222 -20.33 -23.14 2.73
N GLN A 223 -19.42 -23.64 1.89
CA GLN A 223 -18.02 -23.27 1.93
C GLN A 223 -17.83 -21.98 1.13
N VAL A 224 -17.14 -21.00 1.71
CA VAL A 224 -17.03 -19.68 1.10
C VAL A 224 -15.57 -19.24 1.03
N LEU A 225 -15.07 -19.05 -0.20
CA LEU A 225 -13.80 -18.38 -0.48
C LEU A 225 -14.05 -16.89 -0.69
N ILE A 226 -13.07 -16.07 -0.35
CA ILE A 226 -13.11 -14.63 -0.63
C ILE A 226 -11.76 -14.12 -1.12
N SER A 227 -11.80 -13.23 -2.11
CA SER A 227 -10.66 -12.40 -2.52
C SER A 227 -11.05 -10.94 -2.54
N VAL A 228 -10.12 -10.07 -2.13
CA VAL A 228 -10.32 -8.61 -2.08
C VAL A 228 -9.18 -7.90 -2.77
N GLY A 229 -9.50 -6.96 -3.67
CA GLY A 229 -8.49 -6.13 -4.34
C GLY A 229 -8.96 -5.58 -5.68
N ALA A 230 -8.14 -4.74 -6.32
CA ALA A 230 -8.40 -4.27 -7.68
C ALA A 230 -8.48 -5.45 -8.66
N LEU A 231 -9.45 -5.42 -9.57
CA LEU A 231 -9.68 -6.50 -10.54
C LEU A 231 -8.68 -6.41 -11.71
N VAL A 232 -7.41 -6.66 -11.38
CA VAL A 232 -6.27 -6.62 -12.32
C VAL A 232 -5.54 -7.95 -12.34
N GLU A 233 -4.82 -8.21 -13.43
CA GLU A 233 -4.18 -9.50 -13.67
C GLU A 233 -3.25 -9.95 -12.54
N ARG A 234 -2.42 -9.04 -12.02
CA ARG A 234 -1.45 -9.38 -10.96
C ARG A 234 -2.09 -9.88 -9.68
N LYS A 235 -3.35 -9.52 -9.38
CA LYS A 235 -4.08 -9.98 -8.18
C LYS A 235 -4.54 -11.44 -8.26
N GLY A 236 -4.62 -12.02 -9.46
CA GLY A 236 -4.76 -13.46 -9.67
C GLY A 236 -6.15 -14.04 -9.42
N PHE A 237 -7.22 -13.24 -9.50
CA PHE A 237 -8.60 -13.75 -9.42
C PHE A 237 -8.87 -14.85 -10.46
N HIS A 238 -8.36 -14.69 -11.67
CA HIS A 238 -8.47 -15.68 -12.75
C HIS A 238 -7.85 -17.03 -12.37
N ARG A 239 -6.74 -17.06 -11.60
CA ARG A 239 -6.10 -18.29 -11.14
C ARG A 239 -6.94 -19.04 -10.10
N VAL A 240 -7.70 -18.30 -9.29
CA VAL A 240 -8.65 -18.92 -8.37
C VAL A 240 -9.85 -19.48 -9.15
N LEU A 241 -10.34 -18.77 -10.17
CA LEU A 241 -11.41 -19.26 -11.04
C LEU A 241 -11.02 -20.53 -11.77
N GLU A 242 -9.78 -20.64 -12.30
CA GLU A 242 -9.27 -21.83 -13.00
C GLU A 242 -9.39 -23.12 -12.18
N ILE A 243 -9.20 -23.05 -10.87
CA ILE A 243 -9.24 -24.22 -9.98
C ILE A 243 -10.63 -24.44 -9.35
N LEU A 244 -11.54 -23.49 -9.49
CA LEU A 244 -12.87 -23.56 -8.86
C LEU A 244 -13.69 -24.78 -9.29
N PRO A 245 -13.70 -25.24 -10.57
CA PRO A 245 -14.41 -26.46 -10.97
C PRO A 245 -13.91 -27.73 -10.25
N ARG A 246 -12.62 -27.82 -9.97
CA ARG A 246 -12.05 -28.92 -9.20
C ARG A 246 -12.55 -28.88 -7.75
N LEU A 247 -12.51 -27.70 -7.10
CA LEU A 247 -12.97 -27.53 -5.74
C LEU A 247 -14.49 -27.78 -5.61
N ALA A 248 -15.28 -27.32 -6.59
CA ALA A 248 -16.74 -27.48 -6.61
C ALA A 248 -17.18 -28.95 -6.69
N ARG A 249 -16.38 -29.84 -7.30
CA ARG A 249 -16.64 -31.28 -7.28
C ARG A 249 -16.56 -31.88 -5.87
N ARG A 250 -15.64 -31.37 -5.05
CA ARG A 250 -15.44 -31.83 -3.66
C ARG A 250 -16.38 -31.14 -2.68
N TYR A 251 -16.70 -29.88 -2.95
CA TYR A 251 -17.55 -29.02 -2.13
C TYR A 251 -18.72 -28.50 -2.96
N PRO A 252 -19.85 -29.27 -3.05
CA PRO A 252 -20.98 -28.91 -3.90
C PRO A 252 -21.59 -27.54 -3.60
N ASP A 253 -21.52 -27.07 -2.35
CA ASP A 253 -22.00 -25.76 -1.91
C ASP A 253 -20.88 -24.73 -1.77
N LEU A 254 -19.83 -24.83 -2.60
CA LEU A 254 -18.75 -23.86 -2.62
C LEU A 254 -19.18 -22.57 -3.34
N HIS A 255 -18.94 -21.44 -2.68
CA HIS A 255 -19.11 -20.10 -3.24
C HIS A 255 -17.78 -19.32 -3.22
N TYR A 256 -17.61 -18.41 -4.17
CA TYR A 256 -16.45 -17.54 -4.25
C TYR A 256 -16.89 -16.08 -4.32
N LEU A 257 -16.52 -15.29 -3.30
CA LEU A 257 -16.79 -13.86 -3.22
C LEU A 257 -15.60 -13.08 -3.79
N ILE A 258 -15.87 -12.18 -4.71
CA ILE A 258 -14.90 -11.27 -5.30
C ILE A 258 -15.28 -9.84 -4.92
N VAL A 259 -14.44 -9.18 -4.13
CA VAL A 259 -14.63 -7.80 -3.71
C VAL A 259 -13.57 -6.92 -4.36
N GLY A 260 -14.02 -5.90 -5.10
CA GLY A 260 -13.12 -4.95 -5.76
C GLY A 260 -13.69 -4.44 -7.07
N GLY A 261 -12.88 -3.72 -7.80
CA GLY A 261 -13.28 -3.11 -9.08
C GLY A 261 -12.06 -2.57 -9.83
N ALA A 262 -12.34 -1.68 -10.79
CA ALA A 262 -11.36 -1.02 -11.63
C ALA A 262 -10.30 -0.26 -10.82
N SER A 263 -9.10 -0.17 -11.38
CA SER A 263 -8.01 0.65 -10.85
C SER A 263 -7.25 1.34 -11.99
N PRO A 264 -6.29 2.23 -11.69
CA PRO A 264 -5.42 2.79 -12.74
C PRO A 264 -4.60 1.75 -13.53
N GLU A 265 -4.46 0.52 -13.00
CA GLU A 265 -3.79 -0.60 -13.68
C GLU A 265 -4.72 -1.31 -14.69
N GLY A 266 -6.02 -1.05 -14.64
CA GLY A 266 -7.04 -1.63 -15.52
C GLY A 266 -8.30 -2.09 -14.78
N ASP A 267 -9.14 -2.79 -15.55
CA ASP A 267 -10.36 -3.45 -15.09
C ASP A 267 -10.54 -4.75 -15.88
N ARG A 268 -10.64 -5.85 -15.17
CA ARG A 268 -10.84 -7.19 -15.76
C ARG A 268 -12.15 -7.85 -15.33
N GLU A 269 -13.11 -7.10 -14.79
CA GLU A 269 -14.35 -7.69 -14.31
C GLU A 269 -15.09 -8.47 -15.41
N ALA A 270 -15.23 -7.88 -16.62
CA ALA A 270 -15.90 -8.54 -17.73
C ALA A 270 -15.21 -9.84 -18.14
N GLU A 271 -13.87 -9.87 -18.16
CA GLU A 271 -13.08 -11.06 -18.47
C GLU A 271 -13.23 -12.15 -17.40
N LEU A 272 -13.23 -11.78 -16.12
CA LEU A 272 -13.43 -12.72 -15.01
C LEU A 272 -14.84 -13.33 -15.01
N ARG A 273 -15.87 -12.54 -15.34
CA ARG A 273 -17.25 -13.04 -15.50
C ARG A 273 -17.36 -14.02 -16.67
N ALA A 274 -16.77 -13.68 -17.81
CA ALA A 274 -16.72 -14.55 -18.97
C ALA A 274 -15.99 -15.86 -18.67
N GLN A 275 -14.86 -15.80 -17.94
CA GLN A 275 -14.11 -16.98 -17.50
C GLN A 275 -14.94 -17.86 -16.57
N ALA A 276 -15.63 -17.29 -15.58
CA ALA A 276 -16.50 -18.04 -14.67
C ALA A 276 -17.63 -18.77 -15.43
N ALA A 277 -18.23 -18.12 -16.45
CA ALA A 277 -19.25 -18.71 -17.30
C ALA A 277 -18.65 -19.85 -18.14
N ALA A 278 -17.53 -19.65 -18.81
CA ALA A 278 -16.85 -20.68 -19.61
C ALA A 278 -16.44 -21.92 -18.78
N LEU A 279 -16.10 -21.72 -17.49
CA LEU A 279 -15.77 -22.80 -16.57
C LEU A 279 -17.02 -23.47 -15.91
N GLY A 280 -18.23 -23.01 -16.21
CA GLY A 280 -19.46 -23.56 -15.65
C GLY A 280 -19.65 -23.29 -14.14
N VAL A 281 -19.03 -22.23 -13.61
CA VAL A 281 -19.07 -21.89 -12.18
C VAL A 281 -19.68 -20.52 -11.89
N ALA A 282 -20.31 -19.88 -12.88
CA ALA A 282 -20.84 -18.51 -12.76
C ALA A 282 -21.78 -18.32 -11.57
N GLU A 283 -22.71 -19.28 -11.32
CA GLU A 283 -23.68 -19.22 -10.23
C GLU A 283 -23.05 -19.30 -8.81
N ARG A 284 -21.76 -19.71 -8.75
CA ARG A 284 -20.99 -19.82 -7.50
C ARG A 284 -20.13 -18.59 -7.23
N VAL A 285 -19.97 -17.69 -8.23
CA VAL A 285 -19.07 -16.54 -8.16
C VAL A 285 -19.86 -15.26 -7.98
N HIS A 286 -19.63 -14.57 -6.86
CA HIS A 286 -20.35 -13.37 -6.50
C HIS A 286 -19.41 -12.16 -6.58
N PHE A 287 -19.65 -11.28 -7.54
CA PHE A 287 -18.95 -10.00 -7.66
C PHE A 287 -19.68 -8.94 -6.82
N LEU A 288 -19.06 -8.52 -5.72
CA LEU A 288 -19.67 -7.59 -4.75
C LEU A 288 -19.33 -6.12 -5.04
N GLY A 289 -18.52 -5.87 -6.09
CA GLY A 289 -18.07 -4.52 -6.42
C GLY A 289 -17.08 -3.95 -5.39
N VAL A 290 -16.83 -2.65 -5.48
CA VAL A 290 -16.00 -1.92 -4.52
C VAL A 290 -16.82 -1.64 -3.26
N LEU A 291 -16.35 -2.12 -2.13
CA LEU A 291 -16.96 -1.85 -0.83
C LEU A 291 -16.13 -0.83 -0.04
N PRO A 292 -16.77 0.06 0.71
CA PRO A 292 -16.06 0.89 1.67
C PRO A 292 -15.46 0.02 2.78
N PRO A 293 -14.35 0.44 3.40
CA PRO A 293 -13.65 -0.36 4.41
C PRO A 293 -14.54 -0.81 5.58
N GLU A 294 -15.53 -0.01 5.95
CA GLU A 294 -16.48 -0.27 7.04
C GLU A 294 -17.43 -1.45 6.72
N GLU A 295 -17.71 -1.66 5.43
CA GLU A 295 -18.59 -2.73 4.94
C GLU A 295 -17.83 -4.03 4.66
N LEU A 296 -16.51 -3.97 4.50
CA LEU A 296 -15.69 -5.11 4.11
C LEU A 296 -15.65 -6.22 5.18
N ALA A 297 -15.87 -5.86 6.46
CA ALA A 297 -15.94 -6.84 7.54
C ALA A 297 -17.10 -7.86 7.37
N TRP A 298 -18.18 -7.50 6.65
CA TRP A 298 -19.30 -8.40 6.41
C TRP A 298 -18.95 -9.57 5.50
N PRO A 299 -18.48 -9.37 4.24
CA PRO A 299 -18.09 -10.49 3.39
C PRO A 299 -16.88 -11.26 3.93
N LEU A 300 -15.93 -10.60 4.61
CA LEU A 300 -14.86 -11.31 5.31
C LEU A 300 -15.42 -12.24 6.41
N SER A 301 -16.42 -11.82 7.16
CA SER A 301 -17.02 -12.66 8.21
C SER A 301 -17.92 -13.79 7.68
N ALA A 302 -18.43 -13.67 6.46
CA ALA A 302 -19.21 -14.70 5.78
C ALA A 302 -18.34 -15.85 5.26
N ALA A 303 -17.06 -15.55 4.96
CA ALA A 303 -16.13 -16.48 4.34
C ALA A 303 -15.50 -17.48 5.33
N ASP A 304 -14.91 -18.55 4.79
CA ASP A 304 -14.15 -19.55 5.51
C ASP A 304 -12.64 -19.42 5.29
N VAL A 305 -12.24 -19.03 4.07
CA VAL A 305 -10.83 -18.88 3.67
C VAL A 305 -10.69 -17.64 2.80
N PHE A 306 -9.71 -16.80 3.13
CA PHE A 306 -9.25 -15.75 2.25
C PHE A 306 -8.23 -16.31 1.25
N VAL A 307 -8.38 -16.02 -0.02
CA VAL A 307 -7.43 -16.46 -1.06
C VAL A 307 -7.00 -15.30 -1.96
N LEU A 308 -5.69 -15.21 -2.27
CA LEU A 308 -5.18 -14.27 -3.25
C LEU A 308 -3.97 -14.86 -3.98
N ALA A 309 -4.17 -15.29 -5.24
CA ALA A 309 -3.15 -15.90 -6.09
C ALA A 309 -2.32 -14.83 -6.85
N THR A 310 -1.83 -13.83 -6.11
CA THR A 310 -1.18 -12.64 -6.66
C THR A 310 0.20 -12.93 -7.25
N GLY A 311 0.60 -12.17 -8.28
CA GLY A 311 1.93 -12.26 -8.91
C GLY A 311 2.95 -11.25 -8.37
N ASN A 312 2.51 -10.24 -7.61
CA ASN A 312 3.40 -9.24 -7.01
C ASN A 312 2.69 -8.47 -5.89
N GLU A 313 3.30 -8.45 -4.71
CA GLU A 313 2.87 -7.63 -3.58
C GLU A 313 4.09 -7.07 -2.83
N GLY A 314 4.03 -5.80 -2.45
CA GLY A 314 4.98 -5.26 -1.49
C GLY A 314 4.60 -5.69 -0.07
N TRP A 315 3.33 -5.48 0.27
CA TRP A 315 2.67 -5.90 1.51
C TRP A 315 1.16 -5.90 1.28
N ALA A 316 0.53 -7.05 1.41
CA ALA A 316 -0.91 -7.18 1.19
C ALA A 316 -1.68 -6.86 2.48
N ASN A 317 -2.14 -5.60 2.62
CA ASN A 317 -2.91 -5.15 3.80
C ASN A 317 -4.13 -6.02 4.07
N VAL A 318 -4.81 -6.42 2.99
CA VAL A 318 -6.04 -7.23 3.05
C VAL A 318 -5.85 -8.58 3.75
N PHE A 319 -4.62 -9.11 3.85
CA PHE A 319 -4.36 -10.32 4.65
C PHE A 319 -4.55 -10.05 6.13
N LEU A 320 -4.02 -8.94 6.63
CA LEU A 320 -4.24 -8.55 8.03
C LEU A 320 -5.70 -8.17 8.30
N GLU A 321 -6.40 -7.59 7.32
CA GLU A 321 -7.83 -7.28 7.40
C GLU A 321 -8.66 -8.57 7.48
N ALA A 322 -8.35 -9.57 6.65
CA ALA A 322 -8.96 -10.90 6.73
C ALA A 322 -8.66 -11.61 8.06
N MET A 323 -7.40 -11.59 8.50
CA MET A 323 -6.98 -12.17 9.78
C MET A 323 -7.64 -11.47 10.97
N ALA A 324 -7.87 -10.16 10.92
CA ALA A 324 -8.60 -9.43 11.95
C ALA A 324 -10.05 -9.90 12.06
N CYS A 325 -10.66 -10.36 10.96
CA CYS A 325 -11.96 -11.03 10.93
C CYS A 325 -11.87 -12.55 11.27
N GLY A 326 -10.68 -13.07 11.58
CA GLY A 326 -10.46 -14.47 11.95
C GLY A 326 -10.35 -15.43 10.78
N LEU A 327 -10.05 -14.95 9.56
CA LEU A 327 -9.88 -15.79 8.37
C LEU A 327 -8.44 -16.27 8.21
N PRO A 328 -8.21 -17.55 7.93
CA PRO A 328 -6.93 -18.02 7.42
C PRO A 328 -6.72 -17.52 5.99
N VAL A 329 -5.44 -17.35 5.61
CA VAL A 329 -5.05 -16.82 4.30
C VAL A 329 -4.35 -17.90 3.47
N VAL A 330 -4.81 -18.13 2.24
CA VAL A 330 -4.08 -18.92 1.23
C VAL A 330 -3.56 -17.97 0.17
N THR A 331 -2.25 -17.95 -0.07
CA THR A 331 -1.64 -17.03 -1.02
C THR A 331 -0.41 -17.61 -1.70
N THR A 332 0.09 -16.92 -2.70
CA THR A 332 1.32 -17.26 -3.44
C THR A 332 2.57 -16.69 -2.78
N ASP A 333 3.72 -17.34 -2.96
CA ASP A 333 5.02 -16.92 -2.45
C ASP A 333 5.65 -15.82 -3.30
N VAL A 334 5.16 -14.60 -3.11
CA VAL A 334 5.65 -13.40 -3.80
C VAL A 334 5.78 -12.24 -2.83
N GLY A 335 6.83 -11.42 -3.01
CA GLY A 335 7.05 -10.21 -2.22
C GLY A 335 7.02 -10.45 -0.71
N GLY A 336 6.20 -9.67 0.02
CA GLY A 336 6.04 -9.76 1.47
C GLY A 336 4.98 -10.76 1.96
N ASN A 337 4.39 -11.59 1.08
CA ASN A 337 3.27 -12.46 1.46
C ASN A 337 3.65 -13.46 2.57
N ARG A 338 4.82 -14.09 2.45
CA ARG A 338 5.34 -15.02 3.46
C ARG A 338 5.68 -14.34 4.79
N GLU A 339 5.91 -13.04 4.79
CA GLU A 339 6.16 -12.28 6.02
C GLU A 339 4.88 -12.02 6.80
N VAL A 340 3.74 -11.90 6.11
CA VAL A 340 2.41 -11.77 6.72
C VAL A 340 1.86 -13.14 7.13
N VAL A 341 1.94 -14.13 6.24
CA VAL A 341 1.51 -15.53 6.48
C VAL A 341 2.75 -16.34 6.86
N ASN A 342 3.29 -16.11 8.05
CA ASN A 342 4.59 -16.61 8.47
C ASN A 342 4.54 -17.84 9.38
N ARG A 343 3.36 -18.39 9.61
CA ARG A 343 3.12 -19.59 10.44
C ARG A 343 1.92 -20.36 9.90
N ASP A 344 1.95 -21.68 10.07
CA ASP A 344 0.91 -22.59 9.58
C ASP A 344 -0.46 -22.42 10.26
N GLU A 345 -0.50 -21.72 11.41
CA GLU A 345 -1.75 -21.36 12.10
C GLU A 345 -2.46 -20.18 11.41
N LEU A 346 -1.78 -19.42 10.55
CA LEU A 346 -2.32 -18.24 9.89
C LEU A 346 -2.81 -18.51 8.48
N GLY A 347 -2.35 -19.61 7.87
CA GLY A 347 -2.68 -19.92 6.49
C GLY A 347 -1.64 -20.76 5.77
N MET A 348 -1.65 -20.68 4.44
CA MET A 348 -0.74 -21.43 3.57
C MET A 348 -0.18 -20.56 2.45
N VAL A 349 1.11 -20.70 2.18
CA VAL A 349 1.80 -20.00 1.09
C VAL A 349 2.29 -21.02 0.08
N VAL A 350 1.86 -20.88 -1.17
CA VAL A 350 2.16 -21.83 -2.27
C VAL A 350 3.04 -21.18 -3.33
N PRO A 351 3.79 -21.95 -4.15
CA PRO A 351 4.55 -21.41 -5.27
C PRO A 351 3.65 -20.64 -6.25
N PHE A 352 4.14 -19.49 -6.74
CA PHE A 352 3.43 -18.73 -7.76
C PHE A 352 3.38 -19.51 -9.09
N GLY A 353 2.20 -19.54 -9.72
CA GLY A 353 1.97 -20.23 -10.98
C GLY A 353 1.66 -21.73 -10.85
N ASP A 354 1.68 -22.29 -9.64
CA ASP A 354 1.31 -23.68 -9.39
C ASP A 354 -0.17 -23.80 -9.01
N ALA A 355 -1.02 -24.04 -10.02
CA ALA A 355 -2.47 -24.22 -9.84
C ALA A 355 -2.80 -25.49 -9.01
N GLY A 356 -1.98 -26.53 -9.12
CA GLY A 356 -2.15 -27.77 -8.35
C GLY A 356 -1.91 -27.56 -6.86
N ALA A 357 -0.81 -26.87 -6.50
CA ALA A 357 -0.49 -26.50 -5.13
C ALA A 357 -1.55 -25.56 -4.54
N LEU A 358 -2.05 -24.58 -5.33
CA LEU A 358 -3.11 -23.68 -4.90
C LEU A 358 -4.40 -24.41 -4.59
N ALA A 359 -4.84 -25.32 -5.50
CA ALA A 359 -6.04 -26.12 -5.30
C ALA A 359 -5.91 -27.02 -4.06
N HIS A 360 -4.79 -27.71 -3.88
CA HIS A 360 -4.54 -28.57 -2.72
C HIS A 360 -4.50 -27.77 -1.41
N ALA A 361 -3.87 -26.59 -1.40
CA ALA A 361 -3.84 -25.70 -0.23
C ALA A 361 -5.27 -25.26 0.16
N LEU A 362 -6.12 -24.91 -0.81
CA LEU A 362 -7.52 -24.54 -0.55
C LEU A 362 -8.35 -25.73 -0.06
N GLU A 363 -8.17 -26.93 -0.63
CA GLU A 363 -8.81 -28.16 -0.14
C GLU A 363 -8.46 -28.42 1.35
N ARG A 364 -7.18 -28.29 1.69
CA ARG A 364 -6.70 -28.42 3.08
C ARG A 364 -7.23 -27.30 3.97
N ALA A 365 -7.23 -26.07 3.48
CA ALA A 365 -7.69 -24.92 4.26
C ALA A 365 -9.18 -24.99 4.58
N LEU A 366 -10.01 -25.47 3.66
CA LEU A 366 -11.45 -25.67 3.85
C LEU A 366 -11.76 -26.86 4.80
N ALA A 367 -10.91 -27.88 4.83
CA ALA A 367 -11.08 -29.05 5.70
C ALA A 367 -10.53 -28.84 7.13
N LYS A 368 -9.61 -27.89 7.30
CA LYS A 368 -8.94 -27.64 8.60
C LYS A 368 -9.80 -26.80 9.53
N THR A 369 -9.87 -27.19 10.79
CA THR A 369 -10.38 -26.33 11.86
C THR A 369 -9.31 -25.34 12.27
N TRP A 370 -9.59 -24.05 12.13
CA TRP A 370 -8.66 -22.97 12.41
C TRP A 370 -8.91 -22.34 13.77
N ASP A 371 -7.85 -22.05 14.50
CA ASP A 371 -7.92 -21.21 15.70
C ASP A 371 -8.06 -19.74 15.30
N LYS A 372 -9.30 -19.30 15.16
CA LYS A 372 -9.64 -17.92 14.82
C LYS A 372 -9.15 -16.91 15.84
N THR A 373 -8.97 -17.31 17.11
CA THR A 373 -8.46 -16.45 18.16
C THR A 373 -6.96 -16.17 17.95
N ALA A 374 -6.17 -17.21 17.63
CA ALA A 374 -4.76 -17.07 17.31
C ALA A 374 -4.53 -16.22 16.03
N ILE A 375 -5.37 -16.43 15.00
CA ILE A 375 -5.33 -15.62 13.76
C ILE A 375 -5.59 -14.14 14.06
N ARG A 376 -6.64 -13.83 14.84
CA ARG A 376 -6.97 -12.46 15.24
C ARG A 376 -5.89 -11.82 16.10
N ALA A 377 -5.32 -12.57 17.04
CA ALA A 377 -4.21 -12.09 17.89
C ALA A 377 -3.00 -11.69 17.04
N HIS A 378 -2.71 -12.42 15.95
CA HIS A 378 -1.66 -12.02 15.00
C HIS A 378 -1.98 -10.69 14.31
N ALA A 379 -3.21 -10.48 13.84
CA ALA A 379 -3.63 -9.22 13.26
C ALA A 379 -3.52 -8.06 14.26
N GLN A 380 -3.97 -8.25 15.51
CA GLN A 380 -3.86 -7.27 16.59
C GLN A 380 -2.39 -6.92 16.92
N ALA A 381 -1.50 -7.90 16.92
CA ALA A 381 -0.06 -7.68 17.10
C ALA A 381 0.56 -6.85 15.96
N ASN A 382 -0.10 -6.80 14.81
CA ASN A 382 0.25 -5.99 13.65
C ASN A 382 -0.69 -4.79 13.46
N SER A 383 -1.25 -4.23 14.55
CA SER A 383 -2.10 -3.04 14.50
C SER A 383 -1.33 -1.80 14.07
N TRP A 384 -2.06 -0.80 13.57
CA TRP A 384 -1.47 0.50 13.21
C TRP A 384 -0.80 1.18 14.40
N ASP A 385 -1.31 1.06 15.62
CA ASP A 385 -0.77 1.78 16.78
C ASP A 385 0.68 1.39 17.05
N ARG A 386 0.98 0.07 17.04
CA ARG A 386 2.37 -0.42 17.19
C ARG A 386 3.29 0.02 16.06
N ARG A 387 2.78 0.04 14.81
CA ARG A 387 3.55 0.48 13.64
C ARG A 387 3.83 1.97 13.67
N VAL A 388 2.86 2.77 14.11
CA VAL A 388 2.97 4.22 14.23
C VAL A 388 3.94 4.62 15.33
N GLU A 389 3.88 3.98 16.50
CA GLU A 389 4.85 4.20 17.59
C GLU A 389 6.29 4.01 17.10
N HIS A 390 6.57 2.90 16.40
CA HIS A 390 7.89 2.66 15.84
C HIS A 390 8.31 3.76 14.85
N LEU A 391 7.41 4.20 13.96
CA LEU A 391 7.69 5.26 12.99
C LEU A 391 7.97 6.61 13.65
N VAL A 392 7.18 6.99 14.65
CA VAL A 392 7.37 8.24 15.40
C VAL A 392 8.75 8.26 16.04
N ASN A 393 9.18 7.15 16.65
CA ASN A 393 10.51 7.01 17.24
C ASN A 393 11.63 7.17 16.20
N GLU A 394 11.46 6.56 15.00
CA GLU A 394 12.42 6.69 13.90
C GLU A 394 12.47 8.12 13.35
N PHE A 395 11.33 8.79 13.17
CA PHE A 395 11.31 10.19 12.72
C PHE A 395 11.99 11.13 13.74
N GLN A 396 11.76 10.90 15.03
CA GLN A 396 12.45 11.65 16.09
C GLN A 396 13.96 11.37 16.09
N ALA A 397 14.38 10.13 15.84
CA ALA A 397 15.80 9.78 15.74
C ALA A 397 16.46 10.50 14.55
N VAL A 398 15.85 10.42 13.35
CA VAL A 398 16.35 11.11 12.15
C VAL A 398 16.44 12.61 12.35
N HIS A 399 15.46 13.22 13.02
CA HIS A 399 15.47 14.65 13.31
C HIS A 399 16.63 15.03 14.25
N ARG A 400 16.88 14.26 15.32
CA ARG A 400 18.02 14.49 16.23
C ARG A 400 19.36 14.30 15.52
N GLU A 401 19.50 13.26 14.70
CA GLU A 401 20.70 12.97 13.90
C GLU A 401 21.02 14.13 12.93
N ALA A 402 19.97 14.70 12.29
CA ALA A 402 20.14 15.84 11.40
C ALA A 402 20.61 17.08 12.16
N ALA A 403 19.96 17.42 13.26
CA ALA A 403 20.34 18.56 14.12
C ALA A 403 21.79 18.43 14.66
N ALA A 404 22.20 17.23 15.06
CA ALA A 404 23.57 16.99 15.51
C ALA A 404 24.63 17.15 14.40
N SER A 405 24.26 16.89 13.14
CA SER A 405 25.14 17.06 11.98
C SER A 405 25.34 18.55 11.59
N GLU A 406 24.44 19.43 11.99
CA GLU A 406 24.48 20.86 11.71
C GLU A 406 25.32 21.66 12.74
N VAL A 407 25.64 21.08 13.91
CA VAL A 407 26.49 21.74 14.91
C VAL A 407 27.94 21.73 14.38
N PRO A 408 28.56 22.90 14.06
CA PRO A 408 29.93 22.94 13.60
C PRO A 408 30.83 22.39 14.72
N THR A 409 31.59 21.35 14.45
CA THR A 409 32.72 20.96 15.31
C THR A 409 33.66 22.14 15.39
N GLY A 410 33.52 22.92 16.46
CA GLY A 410 34.38 24.07 16.73
C GLY A 410 35.83 23.62 16.66
N ARG A 411 36.52 23.99 15.57
CA ARG A 411 37.97 23.92 15.52
C ARG A 411 38.49 24.72 16.72
N ARG A 412 38.96 24.03 17.74
CA ARG A 412 39.88 24.62 18.71
C ARG A 412 41.02 25.19 17.89
N ARG A 413 41.02 26.51 17.66
CA ARG A 413 42.20 27.24 17.29
C ARG A 413 43.10 27.12 18.51
N THR A 414 44.05 26.24 18.47
CA THR A 414 45.29 26.37 19.28
C THR A 414 45.96 27.60 18.74
N ALA A 415 45.94 28.66 19.52
CA ALA A 415 46.78 29.82 19.29
C ALA A 415 48.25 29.41 19.56
N PRO A 416 49.21 30.08 18.87
CA PRO A 416 50.63 29.79 18.92
C PRO A 416 51.27 30.06 20.31
#